data_0eb8fe7d270eb37d69828d7fdfc60192
#
_entry.id   0eb8fe7d270eb37d69828d7fdfc60192
#
_cell.length_a   1.000
_cell.length_b   1.000
_cell.length_c   1.000
_cell.angle_alpha   90.00
_cell.angle_beta   90.00
_cell.angle_gamma   90.00
#
_symmetry.space_group_name_H-M   'P 1'
#
loop_
_entity.id
_entity.type
_entity.pdbx_description
1 polymer ?
#
loop_
_entity_poly.entity_id
_entity_poly.type
_entity_poly.pdbx_seq_one_letter_code
_entity_poly.pdbx_strand_id
1 'polypeptide(L)'
;KSLAESLGRLHSFNIDDLNLPFKKNHGFMKRNLSLWYDQIFNETNKPDKDIERVFRSIILDLPDHGDLSLLHGDYKLDNVVIDKNNNCLAILDWELSSFGEPMVDISFQMINWLIPSGVLYGIGGDWEKQGVPSASKFLSWYESSYNKDIDMPSLRNACIFSLIKLFCILKGIENRINQGNAFSDDAELKAKAAPAIKDVLMNAFEVNPKDIIIS
;
A
#
# COMPACT_ATOMS: atom_id res chain seq x y z
N LYS A 1 8.49 -15.65 0.13
CA LYS A 1 7.87 -16.40 1.22
C LYS A 1 8.16 -15.73 2.56
N SER A 2 9.42 -15.64 2.97
CA SER A 2 9.83 -15.07 4.25
C SER A 2 9.28 -13.64 4.49
N LEU A 3 9.21 -12.81 3.46
CA LEU A 3 8.60 -11.48 3.52
C LEU A 3 7.12 -11.55 3.95
N ALA A 4 6.32 -12.40 3.30
CA ALA A 4 4.91 -12.57 3.63
C ALA A 4 4.70 -13.12 5.06
N GLU A 5 5.46 -14.15 5.42
CA GLU A 5 5.38 -14.76 6.74
C GLU A 5 5.80 -13.80 7.87
N SER A 6 6.82 -12.96 7.64
CA SER A 6 7.26 -11.98 8.64
C SER A 6 6.22 -10.89 8.85
N LEU A 7 5.56 -10.44 7.79
CA LEU A 7 4.45 -9.49 7.90
C LEU A 7 3.25 -10.11 8.62
N GLY A 8 2.90 -11.36 8.32
CA GLY A 8 1.82 -12.07 9.01
C GLY A 8 2.09 -12.20 10.51
N ARG A 9 3.33 -12.58 10.88
CA ARG A 9 3.74 -12.62 12.28
C ARG A 9 3.68 -11.26 12.95
N LEU A 10 4.12 -10.18 12.26
CA LEU A 10 4.02 -8.82 12.79
C LEU A 10 2.57 -8.46 13.11
N HIS A 11 1.65 -8.73 12.20
CA HIS A 11 0.25 -8.40 12.38
C HIS A 11 -0.48 -9.30 13.39
N SER A 12 0.08 -10.47 13.70
CA SER A 12 -0.48 -11.40 14.70
C SER A 12 -0.18 -11.02 16.16
N PHE A 13 0.70 -10.05 16.41
CA PHE A 13 0.95 -9.60 17.78
C PHE A 13 -0.31 -9.01 18.41
N ASN A 14 -0.56 -9.39 19.64
CA ASN A 14 -1.58 -8.73 20.45
C ASN A 14 -1.10 -7.31 20.80
N ILE A 15 -1.76 -6.30 20.27
CA ILE A 15 -1.37 -4.89 20.49
C ILE A 15 -1.52 -4.45 21.94
N ASP A 16 -2.32 -5.15 22.76
CA ASP A 16 -2.46 -4.85 24.18
C ASP A 16 -1.23 -5.24 25.00
N ASP A 17 -0.46 -6.21 24.50
CA ASP A 17 0.80 -6.63 25.11
C ASP A 17 1.98 -5.73 24.70
N LEU A 18 1.78 -4.86 23.72
CA LEU A 18 2.81 -3.94 23.23
C LEU A 18 2.72 -2.60 23.98
N ASN A 19 3.72 -2.34 24.80
CA ASN A 19 3.83 -1.05 25.52
C ASN A 19 4.43 0.03 24.60
N LEU A 20 3.72 0.38 23.50
CA LEU A 20 4.15 1.38 22.53
C LEU A 20 3.37 2.69 22.71
N PRO A 21 3.99 3.86 22.42
CA PRO A 21 3.36 5.17 22.62
C PRO A 21 2.31 5.54 21.55
N PHE A 22 1.83 4.57 20.79
CA PHE A 22 0.86 4.80 19.73
C PHE A 22 -0.58 4.85 20.26
N LYS A 23 -1.40 5.72 19.66
CA LYS A 23 -2.83 5.73 19.96
C LYS A 23 -3.53 4.58 19.24
N LYS A 24 -4.31 3.79 19.97
CA LYS A 24 -5.15 2.70 19.42
C LYS A 24 -6.42 3.29 18.78
N ASN A 25 -6.28 3.92 17.62
CA ASN A 25 -7.39 4.56 16.92
C ASN A 25 -7.77 3.73 15.68
N HIS A 26 -9.03 3.34 15.57
CA HIS A 26 -9.58 2.73 14.37
C HIS A 26 -9.67 3.72 13.20
N GLY A 27 -9.91 3.21 11.98
CA GLY A 27 -10.12 4.01 10.79
C GLY A 27 -8.84 4.70 10.29
N PHE A 28 -7.70 4.03 10.36
CA PHE A 28 -6.42 4.57 9.88
C PHE A 28 -6.50 4.95 8.40
N MET A 29 -7.01 4.06 7.54
CA MET A 29 -7.14 4.32 6.10
C MET A 29 -8.07 5.51 5.85
N LYS A 30 -9.21 5.56 6.50
CA LYS A 30 -10.20 6.64 6.31
C LYS A 30 -9.65 8.01 6.69
N ARG A 31 -8.94 8.11 7.83
CA ARG A 31 -8.30 9.36 8.27
C ARG A 31 -7.22 9.82 7.29
N ASN A 32 -6.37 8.91 6.83
CA ASN A 32 -5.30 9.27 5.88
C ASN A 32 -5.87 9.70 4.53
N LEU A 33 -6.90 9.03 4.01
CA LEU A 33 -7.57 9.46 2.78
C LEU A 33 -8.14 10.86 2.90
N SER A 34 -8.77 11.21 4.03
CA SER A 34 -9.29 12.56 4.26
C SER A 34 -8.17 13.61 4.21
N LEU A 35 -7.04 13.35 4.87
CA LEU A 35 -5.89 14.25 4.85
C LEU A 35 -5.31 14.40 3.43
N TRP A 36 -5.17 13.32 2.68
CA TRP A 36 -4.65 13.38 1.31
C TRP A 36 -5.62 14.03 0.34
N TYR A 37 -6.94 13.83 0.54
CA TYR A 37 -7.96 14.54 -0.21
C TYR A 37 -7.79 16.05 -0.06
N ASP A 38 -7.72 16.53 1.17
CA ASP A 38 -7.55 17.96 1.45
C ASP A 38 -6.24 18.50 0.84
N GLN A 39 -5.15 17.75 0.94
CA GLN A 39 -3.86 18.16 0.37
C GLN A 39 -3.91 18.28 -1.15
N ILE A 40 -4.45 17.27 -1.85
CA ILE A 40 -4.47 17.26 -3.32
C ILE A 40 -5.46 18.27 -3.88
N PHE A 41 -6.68 18.33 -3.32
CA PHE A 41 -7.76 19.11 -3.92
C PHE A 41 -7.77 20.57 -3.48
N ASN A 42 -7.16 20.91 -2.35
CA ASN A 42 -7.00 22.30 -1.92
C ASN A 42 -5.77 22.99 -2.57
N GLU A 43 -4.73 22.23 -2.93
CA GLU A 43 -3.52 22.76 -3.56
C GLU A 43 -3.62 22.90 -5.09
N THR A 44 -4.59 22.24 -5.71
CA THR A 44 -4.75 22.25 -7.18
C THR A 44 -5.95 23.05 -7.63
N ASN A 45 -5.76 24.02 -8.50
CA ASN A 45 -6.84 24.80 -9.11
C ASN A 45 -7.72 23.99 -10.10
N LYS A 46 -7.43 22.72 -10.33
CA LYS A 46 -8.18 21.82 -11.23
C LYS A 46 -8.16 20.40 -10.65
N PRO A 47 -9.14 20.05 -9.82
CA PRO A 47 -9.26 18.68 -9.32
C PRO A 47 -9.50 17.70 -10.47
N ASP A 48 -8.79 16.59 -10.44
CA ASP A 48 -9.03 15.45 -11.31
C ASP A 48 -10.32 14.75 -10.87
N LYS A 49 -11.38 14.88 -11.66
CA LYS A 49 -12.73 14.38 -11.32
C LYS A 49 -12.78 12.86 -11.13
N ASP A 50 -11.95 12.12 -11.86
CA ASP A 50 -11.90 10.66 -11.73
C ASP A 50 -11.29 10.29 -10.38
N ILE A 51 -10.18 10.91 -10.02
CA ILE A 51 -9.53 10.73 -8.72
C ILE A 51 -10.46 11.16 -7.59
N GLU A 52 -11.15 12.30 -7.72
CA GLU A 52 -12.15 12.75 -6.73
C GLU A 52 -13.25 11.71 -6.53
N ARG A 53 -13.78 11.13 -7.62
CA ARG A 53 -14.80 10.07 -7.56
C ARG A 53 -14.30 8.86 -6.76
N VAL A 54 -13.07 8.41 -7.03
CA VAL A 54 -12.46 7.27 -6.31
C VAL A 54 -12.31 7.59 -4.83
N PHE A 55 -11.77 8.74 -4.46
CA PHE A 55 -11.63 9.15 -3.06
C PHE A 55 -12.96 9.14 -2.32
N ARG A 56 -14.00 9.77 -2.89
CA ARG A 56 -15.33 9.85 -2.27
C ARG A 56 -15.96 8.46 -2.08
N SER A 57 -15.84 7.60 -3.08
CA SER A 57 -16.39 6.25 -3.00
C SER A 57 -15.68 5.43 -1.93
N ILE A 58 -14.34 5.40 -1.95
CA ILE A 58 -13.59 4.55 -1.04
C ILE A 58 -13.72 4.99 0.43
N ILE A 59 -13.82 6.29 0.70
CA ILE A 59 -14.05 6.81 2.06
C ILE A 59 -15.38 6.28 2.63
N LEU A 60 -16.41 6.14 1.79
CA LEU A 60 -17.72 5.62 2.21
C LEU A 60 -17.68 4.09 2.42
N ASP A 61 -16.89 3.38 1.63
CA ASP A 61 -16.81 1.91 1.67
C ASP A 61 -15.90 1.38 2.78
N LEU A 62 -15.00 2.23 3.31
CA LEU A 62 -14.09 1.83 4.39
C LEU A 62 -14.82 1.79 5.73
N PRO A 63 -14.61 0.74 6.55
CA PRO A 63 -15.22 0.63 7.87
C PRO A 63 -14.64 1.67 8.83
N ASP A 64 -15.47 2.14 9.78
CA ASP A 64 -15.03 3.01 10.87
C ASP A 64 -14.28 2.22 11.96
N HIS A 65 -14.52 0.92 12.05
CA HIS A 65 -13.91 0.00 13.00
C HIS A 65 -13.44 -1.26 12.27
N GLY A 66 -12.30 -1.79 12.68
CA GLY A 66 -11.71 -3.01 12.16
C GLY A 66 -10.67 -3.55 13.11
N ASP A 67 -10.08 -4.69 12.76
CA ASP A 67 -8.94 -5.24 13.50
C ASP A 67 -7.79 -4.24 13.52
N LEU A 68 -7.19 -4.05 14.68
CA LEU A 68 -5.98 -3.26 14.83
C LEU A 68 -4.77 -4.19 14.95
N SER A 69 -3.72 -3.85 14.24
CA SER A 69 -2.40 -4.49 14.32
C SER A 69 -1.31 -3.42 14.46
N LEU A 70 -0.12 -3.87 14.80
CA LEU A 70 1.07 -3.04 14.65
C LEU A 70 1.44 -2.97 13.17
N LEU A 71 1.29 -1.80 12.58
CA LEU A 71 1.70 -1.53 11.21
C LEU A 71 3.16 -1.11 11.14
N HIS A 72 3.85 -1.53 10.10
CA HIS A 72 5.14 -0.98 9.73
C HIS A 72 4.99 0.38 9.01
N GLY A 73 3.99 0.51 8.13
CA GLY A 73 3.67 1.74 7.39
C GLY A 73 4.46 1.94 6.09
N ASP A 74 5.63 1.29 5.95
CA ASP A 74 6.46 1.27 4.75
C ASP A 74 7.11 -0.11 4.55
N TYR A 75 6.32 -1.19 4.73
CA TYR A 75 6.82 -2.55 4.59
C TYR A 75 7.15 -2.87 3.13
N LYS A 76 8.42 -3.05 2.82
CA LYS A 76 8.94 -3.36 1.49
C LYS A 76 10.25 -4.12 1.59
N LEU A 77 10.69 -4.71 0.48
CA LEU A 77 11.90 -5.54 0.45
C LEU A 77 13.16 -4.76 0.88
N ASP A 78 13.25 -3.47 0.53
CA ASP A 78 14.38 -2.61 0.90
C ASP A 78 14.53 -2.43 2.42
N ASN A 79 13.44 -2.60 3.17
CA ASN A 79 13.39 -2.47 4.62
C ASN A 79 13.49 -3.82 5.34
N VAL A 80 13.88 -4.91 4.63
CA VAL A 80 14.02 -6.24 5.21
C VAL A 80 15.42 -6.78 5.01
N VAL A 81 16.05 -7.18 6.12
CA VAL A 81 17.34 -7.89 6.09
C VAL A 81 17.07 -9.37 5.97
N ILE A 82 17.69 -10.01 4.96
CA ILE A 82 17.57 -11.44 4.72
C ILE A 82 18.94 -12.14 4.83
N ASP A 83 18.93 -13.39 5.27
CA ASP A 83 20.12 -14.23 5.30
C ASP A 83 20.37 -14.92 3.93
N LYS A 84 21.47 -15.68 3.84
CA LYS A 84 21.81 -16.46 2.63
C LYS A 84 20.79 -17.55 2.25
N ASN A 85 19.86 -17.89 3.15
CA ASN A 85 18.80 -18.87 2.93
C ASN A 85 17.44 -18.18 2.66
N ASN A 86 17.45 -16.86 2.45
CA ASN A 86 16.27 -16.02 2.26
C ASN A 86 15.33 -15.95 3.48
N ASN A 87 15.85 -16.14 4.70
CA ASN A 87 15.07 -15.92 5.91
C ASN A 87 15.12 -14.43 6.30
N CYS A 88 14.00 -13.87 6.73
CA CYS A 88 13.96 -12.54 7.30
C CYS A 88 14.65 -12.54 8.67
N LEU A 89 15.72 -11.77 8.79
CA LEU A 89 16.47 -11.59 10.05
C LEU A 89 16.01 -10.35 10.81
N ALA A 90 15.66 -9.28 10.10
CA ALA A 90 15.22 -8.01 10.71
C ALA A 90 14.33 -7.23 9.74
N ILE A 91 13.47 -6.41 10.31
CA ILE A 91 12.70 -5.39 9.62
C ILE A 91 13.23 -4.04 10.12
N LEU A 92 13.55 -3.15 9.18
CA LEU A 92 14.19 -1.86 9.41
C LEU A 92 13.21 -0.73 9.11
N ASP A 93 13.56 0.49 9.54
CA ASP A 93 12.85 1.73 9.17
C ASP A 93 11.41 1.80 9.69
N TRP A 94 11.29 1.83 11.01
CA TRP A 94 10.02 1.85 11.74
C TRP A 94 9.43 3.25 11.95
N GLU A 95 9.96 4.28 11.30
CA GLU A 95 9.57 5.69 11.52
C GLU A 95 8.09 5.99 11.17
N LEU A 96 7.49 5.20 10.25
CA LEU A 96 6.08 5.30 9.86
C LEU A 96 5.17 4.32 10.60
N SER A 97 5.72 3.61 11.59
CA SER A 97 4.94 2.60 12.33
C SER A 97 3.82 3.22 13.16
N SER A 98 2.73 2.49 13.27
CA SER A 98 1.54 2.91 14.02
C SER A 98 0.62 1.73 14.33
N PHE A 99 -0.49 1.96 15.04
CA PHE A 99 -1.59 1.00 15.08
C PHE A 99 -2.63 1.35 14.02
N GLY A 100 -3.07 0.34 13.27
CA GLY A 100 -4.08 0.49 12.23
C GLY A 100 -4.51 -0.86 11.64
N GLU A 101 -5.29 -0.81 10.57
CA GLU A 101 -5.79 -1.99 9.88
C GLU A 101 -4.63 -2.74 9.18
N PRO A 102 -4.44 -4.05 9.41
CA PRO A 102 -3.32 -4.82 8.82
C PRO A 102 -3.32 -4.80 7.30
N MET A 103 -4.48 -4.56 6.69
CA MET A 103 -4.63 -4.42 5.23
C MET A 103 -3.76 -3.30 4.64
N VAL A 104 -3.37 -2.30 5.45
CA VAL A 104 -2.51 -1.19 4.99
C VAL A 104 -1.16 -1.70 4.49
N ASP A 105 -0.47 -2.53 5.28
CA ASP A 105 0.85 -3.03 4.90
C ASP A 105 0.76 -4.14 3.84
N ILE A 106 -0.21 -5.05 3.96
CA ILE A 106 -0.36 -6.14 2.98
C ILE A 106 -0.73 -5.59 1.60
N SER A 107 -1.63 -4.61 1.52
CA SER A 107 -2.03 -4.01 0.24
C SER A 107 -0.87 -3.28 -0.43
N PHE A 108 0.02 -2.66 0.33
CA PHE A 108 1.20 -2.00 -0.20
C PHE A 108 2.16 -2.99 -0.89
N GLN A 109 2.19 -4.26 -0.44
CA GLN A 109 2.86 -5.33 -1.18
C GLN A 109 2.07 -5.76 -2.42
N MET A 110 0.75 -5.92 -2.27
CA MET A 110 -0.11 -6.47 -3.32
C MET A 110 -0.20 -5.58 -4.56
N ILE A 111 -0.14 -4.25 -4.41
CA ILE A 111 -0.18 -3.35 -5.56
C ILE A 111 0.99 -3.55 -6.54
N ASN A 112 2.09 -4.17 -6.13
CA ASN A 112 3.20 -4.46 -7.05
C ASN A 112 2.80 -5.41 -8.18
N TRP A 113 1.86 -6.35 -7.94
CA TRP A 113 1.31 -7.22 -8.99
C TRP A 113 0.31 -6.51 -9.90
N LEU A 114 -0.28 -5.38 -9.45
CA LEU A 114 -1.20 -4.56 -10.24
C LEU A 114 -0.45 -3.56 -11.11
N ILE A 115 0.68 -3.06 -10.64
CA ILE A 115 1.49 -2.07 -11.36
C ILE A 115 2.29 -2.78 -12.45
N PRO A 116 2.22 -2.32 -13.72
CA PRO A 116 2.96 -2.93 -14.81
C PRO A 116 4.47 -2.98 -14.57
N SER A 117 5.11 -4.04 -15.05
CA SER A 117 6.57 -4.15 -15.04
C SER A 117 7.21 -2.95 -15.75
N GLY A 118 8.26 -2.41 -15.15
CA GLY A 118 8.93 -1.20 -15.62
C GLY A 118 8.33 0.12 -15.13
N VAL A 119 7.24 0.09 -14.38
CA VAL A 119 6.69 1.26 -13.69
C VAL A 119 7.01 1.12 -12.20
N LEU A 120 7.89 1.96 -11.68
CA LEU A 120 8.35 1.89 -10.28
C LEU A 120 8.80 0.47 -9.88
N TYR A 121 8.20 -0.08 -8.83
CA TYR A 121 8.46 -1.44 -8.34
C TYR A 121 7.46 -2.48 -8.87
N GLY A 122 6.70 -2.14 -9.93
CA GLY A 122 5.69 -3.01 -10.51
C GLY A 122 6.29 -4.29 -11.12
N ILE A 123 5.58 -5.40 -10.94
CA ILE A 123 5.91 -6.72 -11.50
C ILE A 123 4.73 -7.30 -12.28
N GLY A 124 3.66 -6.51 -12.45
CA GLY A 124 2.44 -6.93 -13.15
C GLY A 124 2.72 -7.39 -14.57
N GLY A 125 2.18 -8.55 -14.93
CA GLY A 125 2.37 -9.19 -16.24
C GLY A 125 3.70 -9.94 -16.43
N ASP A 126 4.72 -9.72 -15.59
CA ASP A 126 6.06 -10.31 -15.75
C ASP A 126 6.58 -11.06 -14.50
N TRP A 127 5.77 -11.18 -13.46
CA TRP A 127 6.19 -11.75 -12.18
C TRP A 127 6.73 -13.19 -12.30
N GLU A 128 6.13 -14.04 -13.16
CA GLU A 128 6.63 -15.41 -13.41
C GLU A 128 8.03 -15.40 -14.01
N LYS A 129 8.27 -14.55 -15.00
CA LYS A 129 9.59 -14.44 -15.67
C LYS A 129 10.66 -13.94 -14.72
N GLN A 130 10.28 -13.17 -13.70
CA GLN A 130 11.16 -12.67 -12.66
C GLN A 130 11.37 -13.68 -11.51
N GLY A 131 10.73 -14.85 -11.56
CA GLY A 131 10.79 -15.86 -10.51
C GLY A 131 10.06 -15.45 -9.23
N VAL A 132 9.16 -14.46 -9.32
CA VAL A 132 8.34 -14.02 -8.20
C VAL A 132 7.09 -14.91 -8.11
N PRO A 133 6.60 -15.29 -6.92
CA PRO A 133 5.38 -16.06 -6.78
C PRO A 133 4.15 -15.25 -7.21
N SER A 134 3.03 -15.92 -7.49
CA SER A 134 1.76 -15.23 -7.73
C SER A 134 1.31 -14.46 -6.49
N ALA A 135 0.49 -13.43 -6.71
CA ALA A 135 -0.12 -12.66 -5.64
C ALA A 135 -0.91 -13.54 -4.66
N SER A 136 -1.69 -14.50 -5.17
CA SER A 136 -2.44 -15.48 -4.37
C SER A 136 -1.51 -16.35 -3.51
N LYS A 137 -0.34 -16.74 -4.04
CA LYS A 137 0.64 -17.51 -3.28
C LYS A 137 1.28 -16.66 -2.17
N PHE A 138 1.56 -15.40 -2.43
CA PHE A 138 2.04 -14.46 -1.41
C PHE A 138 1.02 -14.30 -0.28
N LEU A 139 -0.26 -14.09 -0.63
CA LEU A 139 -1.35 -14.02 0.34
C LEU A 139 -1.47 -15.28 1.18
N SER A 140 -1.41 -16.47 0.58
CA SER A 140 -1.52 -17.73 1.33
C SER A 140 -0.43 -17.89 2.40
N TRP A 141 0.79 -17.42 2.14
CA TRP A 141 1.86 -17.41 3.14
C TRP A 141 1.63 -16.38 4.26
N TYR A 142 1.08 -15.23 3.89
CA TYR A 142 0.72 -14.21 4.87
C TYR A 142 -0.40 -14.71 5.79
N GLU A 143 -1.52 -15.21 5.24
CA GLU A 143 -2.67 -15.75 5.98
C GLU A 143 -2.26 -16.86 6.95
N SER A 144 -1.40 -17.78 6.47
CA SER A 144 -0.87 -18.87 7.30
C SER A 144 -0.11 -18.37 8.52
N SER A 145 0.56 -17.23 8.43
CA SER A 145 1.35 -16.65 9.53
C SER A 145 0.56 -15.65 10.36
N TYR A 146 -0.40 -14.99 9.76
CA TYR A 146 -1.34 -14.09 10.44
C TYR A 146 -2.42 -14.86 11.23
N ASN A 147 -2.65 -16.12 10.82
CA ASN A 147 -3.67 -17.01 11.39
C ASN A 147 -5.10 -16.48 11.25
N LYS A 148 -5.36 -15.73 10.18
CA LYS A 148 -6.69 -15.24 9.78
C LYS A 148 -6.77 -15.20 8.27
N ASP A 149 -7.97 -15.49 7.73
CA ASP A 149 -8.26 -15.33 6.32
C ASP A 149 -8.43 -13.86 5.95
N ILE A 150 -8.05 -13.52 4.73
CA ILE A 150 -8.18 -12.19 4.18
C ILE A 150 -9.53 -12.03 3.48
N ASP A 151 -10.31 -11.05 3.91
CA ASP A 151 -11.51 -10.64 3.20
C ASP A 151 -11.14 -9.90 1.89
N MET A 152 -11.48 -10.49 0.76
CA MET A 152 -11.08 -9.97 -0.56
C MET A 152 -11.65 -8.58 -0.87
N PRO A 153 -12.92 -8.24 -0.55
CA PRO A 153 -13.41 -6.87 -0.65
C PRO A 153 -12.60 -5.87 0.17
N SER A 154 -12.25 -6.19 1.40
CA SER A 154 -11.40 -5.34 2.26
C SER A 154 -9.99 -5.18 1.67
N LEU A 155 -9.40 -6.24 1.14
CA LEU A 155 -8.10 -6.18 0.47
C LEU A 155 -8.14 -5.29 -0.78
N ARG A 156 -9.20 -5.39 -1.60
CA ARG A 156 -9.39 -4.50 -2.73
C ARG A 156 -9.41 -3.03 -2.31
N ASN A 157 -10.22 -2.70 -1.31
CA ASN A 157 -10.33 -1.33 -0.82
C ASN A 157 -8.98 -0.83 -0.29
N ALA A 158 -8.21 -1.70 0.38
CA ALA A 158 -6.87 -1.38 0.84
C ALA A 158 -5.86 -1.23 -0.33
N CYS A 159 -5.98 -2.02 -1.41
CA CYS A 159 -5.16 -1.83 -2.62
C CYS A 159 -5.46 -0.47 -3.27
N ILE A 160 -6.74 -0.08 -3.36
CA ILE A 160 -7.12 1.24 -3.85
C ILE A 160 -6.54 2.34 -2.94
N PHE A 161 -6.63 2.18 -1.62
CA PHE A 161 -5.98 3.08 -0.65
C PHE A 161 -4.47 3.21 -0.91
N SER A 162 -3.76 2.09 -1.09
CA SER A 162 -2.32 2.10 -1.34
C SER A 162 -1.95 2.73 -2.70
N LEU A 163 -2.76 2.54 -3.73
CA LEU A 163 -2.60 3.21 -5.03
C LEU A 163 -2.85 4.71 -4.93
N ILE A 164 -3.86 5.14 -4.16
CA ILE A 164 -4.09 6.55 -3.86
C ILE A 164 -2.89 7.15 -3.12
N LYS A 165 -2.39 6.48 -2.06
CA LYS A 165 -1.17 6.89 -1.34
C LYS A 165 -0.02 7.12 -2.32
N LEU A 166 0.25 6.14 -3.18
CA LEU A 166 1.33 6.23 -4.16
C LEU A 166 1.12 7.37 -5.15
N PHE A 167 -0.10 7.52 -5.69
CA PHE A 167 -0.44 8.63 -6.58
C PHE A 167 -0.21 10.00 -5.90
N CYS A 168 -0.64 10.16 -4.64
CA CYS A 168 -0.43 11.39 -3.88
C CYS A 168 1.05 11.72 -3.68
N ILE A 169 1.88 10.71 -3.37
CA ILE A 169 3.33 10.86 -3.23
C ILE A 169 3.94 11.35 -4.56
N LEU A 170 3.57 10.74 -5.68
CA LEU A 170 4.09 11.11 -7.00
C LEU A 170 3.67 12.52 -7.41
N LYS A 171 2.42 12.92 -7.15
CA LYS A 171 1.95 14.28 -7.38
C LYS A 171 2.65 15.29 -6.48
N GLY A 172 2.94 14.94 -5.24
CA GLY A 172 3.74 15.76 -4.34
C GLY A 172 5.18 15.96 -4.84
N ILE A 173 5.79 14.92 -5.44
CA ILE A 173 7.11 15.03 -6.08
C ILE A 173 7.03 15.96 -7.29
N GLU A 174 6.05 15.78 -8.18
CA GLU A 174 5.82 16.63 -9.35
C GLU A 174 5.68 18.12 -8.96
N ASN A 175 4.89 18.40 -7.92
CA ASN A 175 4.71 19.76 -7.42
C ASN A 175 6.02 20.37 -6.93
N ARG A 176 6.85 19.61 -6.18
CA ARG A 176 8.17 20.09 -5.73
C ARG A 176 9.14 20.37 -6.89
N ILE A 177 9.11 19.53 -7.94
CA ILE A 177 9.89 19.77 -9.17
C ILE A 177 9.46 21.09 -9.80
N ASN A 178 8.15 21.31 -9.98
CA ASN A 178 7.62 22.52 -10.60
C ASN A 178 7.94 23.80 -9.80
N GLN A 179 8.16 23.67 -8.49
CA GLN A 179 8.57 24.75 -7.59
C GLN A 179 10.10 24.94 -7.51
N GLY A 180 10.88 24.13 -8.23
CA GLY A 180 12.36 24.18 -8.18
C GLY A 180 12.96 23.57 -6.90
N ASN A 181 12.20 22.83 -6.13
CA ASN A 181 12.56 22.23 -4.83
C ASN A 181 12.80 20.71 -4.91
N ALA A 182 13.24 20.17 -6.05
CA ALA A 182 13.55 18.76 -6.21
C ALA A 182 14.94 18.45 -5.61
N PHE A 183 15.01 17.43 -4.73
CA PHE A 183 16.24 17.09 -3.99
C PHE A 183 16.91 15.77 -4.45
N SER A 184 16.37 15.05 -5.46
CA SER A 184 16.98 13.82 -5.94
C SER A 184 16.95 13.71 -7.46
N ASP A 185 18.00 13.10 -8.03
CA ASP A 185 18.11 12.84 -9.47
C ASP A 185 16.99 11.94 -9.99
N ASP A 186 16.42 11.08 -9.12
CA ASP A 186 15.31 10.18 -9.45
C ASP A 186 13.92 10.86 -9.41
N ALA A 187 13.81 12.10 -8.93
CA ALA A 187 12.50 12.74 -8.72
C ALA A 187 11.70 12.86 -10.01
N GLU A 188 12.35 13.28 -11.11
CA GLU A 188 11.67 13.39 -12.41
C GLU A 188 11.19 12.03 -12.94
N LEU A 189 12.00 10.98 -12.77
CA LEU A 189 11.62 9.63 -13.20
C LEU A 189 10.41 9.13 -12.41
N LYS A 190 10.41 9.33 -11.09
CA LYS A 190 9.28 8.97 -10.23
C LYS A 190 8.02 9.75 -10.59
N ALA A 191 8.12 11.06 -10.78
CA ALA A 191 6.97 11.89 -11.15
C ALA A 191 6.31 11.44 -12.46
N LYS A 192 7.10 10.99 -13.45
CA LYS A 192 6.61 10.46 -14.75
C LYS A 192 5.75 9.20 -14.60
N ALA A 193 5.80 8.50 -13.47
CA ALA A 193 4.98 7.33 -13.21
C ALA A 193 3.53 7.67 -12.79
N ALA A 194 3.23 8.91 -12.41
CA ALA A 194 1.91 9.30 -11.89
C ALA A 194 0.75 8.97 -12.86
N PRO A 195 0.81 9.20 -14.18
CA PRO A 195 -0.25 8.81 -15.10
C PRO A 195 -0.49 7.29 -15.12
N ALA A 196 0.57 6.48 -15.17
CA ALA A 196 0.44 5.02 -15.16
C ALA A 196 -0.17 4.51 -13.84
N ILE A 197 0.19 5.10 -12.70
CA ILE A 197 -0.43 4.77 -11.41
C ILE A 197 -1.90 5.19 -11.36
N LYS A 198 -2.27 6.32 -11.98
CA LYS A 198 -3.68 6.70 -12.14
C LYS A 198 -4.45 5.64 -12.93
N ASP A 199 -3.93 5.17 -14.05
CA ASP A 199 -4.58 4.15 -14.88
C ASP A 199 -4.78 2.83 -14.09
N VAL A 200 -3.76 2.39 -13.34
CA VAL A 200 -3.85 1.22 -12.46
C VAL A 200 -4.93 1.43 -11.38
N LEU A 201 -4.98 2.61 -10.78
CA LEU A 201 -5.97 2.97 -9.77
C LEU A 201 -7.39 2.92 -10.33
N MET A 202 -7.61 3.49 -11.52
CA MET A 202 -8.92 3.47 -12.17
C MET A 202 -9.35 2.05 -12.51
N ASN A 203 -8.44 1.24 -13.07
CA ASN A 203 -8.72 -0.17 -13.35
C ASN A 203 -9.06 -0.95 -12.06
N ALA A 204 -8.27 -0.80 -11.00
CA ALA A 204 -8.52 -1.44 -9.71
C ALA A 204 -9.86 -1.01 -9.09
N PHE A 205 -10.27 0.23 -9.31
CA PHE A 205 -11.56 0.75 -8.84
C PHE A 205 -12.76 0.19 -9.61
N GLU A 206 -12.62 -0.10 -10.90
CA GLU A 206 -13.71 -0.56 -11.77
C GLU A 206 -13.87 -2.08 -11.80
N VAL A 207 -12.82 -2.84 -11.44
CA VAL A 207 -12.83 -4.31 -11.42
C VAL A 207 -13.59 -4.84 -10.21
N ASN A 208 -14.24 -6.00 -10.39
CA ASN A 208 -14.90 -6.69 -9.29
C ASN A 208 -13.89 -7.03 -8.17
N PRO A 209 -14.23 -6.83 -6.88
CA PRO A 209 -13.34 -7.13 -5.76
C PRO A 209 -12.67 -8.51 -5.79
N LYS A 210 -13.36 -9.52 -6.33
CA LYS A 210 -12.84 -10.90 -6.41
C LYS A 210 -11.77 -11.09 -7.49
N ASP A 211 -11.70 -10.18 -8.46
CA ASP A 211 -10.88 -10.35 -9.66
C ASP A 211 -9.58 -9.50 -9.62
N ILE A 212 -9.43 -8.64 -8.61
CA ILE A 212 -8.33 -7.67 -8.54
C ILE A 212 -6.93 -8.31 -8.39
N ILE A 213 -6.85 -9.55 -7.93
CA ILE A 213 -5.58 -10.20 -7.53
C ILE A 213 -5.39 -11.60 -8.15
N ILE A 214 -6.30 -12.02 -9.03
CA ILE A 214 -6.31 -13.40 -9.57
C ILE A 214 -5.70 -13.50 -10.98
N SER A 215 -5.06 -12.47 -11.47
CA SER A 215 -4.35 -12.54 -12.76
C SER A 215 -2.87 -12.74 -12.58
#